data_f597d3283722036744d76cfeaa57dc5e
#
_entry.id   f597d3283722036744d76cfeaa57dc5e
#
_cell.length_a   1.000
_cell.length_b   1.000
_cell.length_c   1.000
_cell.angle_alpha   90.00
_cell.angle_beta   90.00
_cell.angle_gamma   90.00
#
_symmetry.space_group_name_H-M   'P 1'
#
loop_
_entity.id
_entity.type
_entity.pdbx_description
1 polymer ?
#
loop_
_entity_poly.entity_id
_entity_poly.type
_entity_poly.pdbx_seq_one_letter_code
_entity_poly.pdbx_strand_id
1 'polypeptide(L)'
;PRLGAKRLGEISRADLLAFRAEISKRAGHGGGTLSNKRINKIMSILASVLNEGCDRHGITSPSRMIKPLKQKRTEVFPFTFDEVNLIIDKVRKDYRNYLTLRMLSGLRTGEADGLQWDDIDFERGLIRIERTHSRDGDGETKTEGSRRFVPMVHAVRAALTDHLPTRCKDCPWVFHS
;
A
#
# COMPACT_ATOMS: atom_id res chain seq x y z
N PRO A 1 9.02 22.63 -18.73
CA PRO A 1 10.21 22.31 -19.53
C PRO A 1 10.15 20.83 -19.93
N ARG A 2 10.37 20.53 -21.21
CA ARG A 2 10.42 19.17 -21.72
C ARG A 2 11.80 18.59 -21.45
N LEU A 3 12.03 18.03 -20.26
CA LEU A 3 13.30 17.40 -19.88
C LEU A 3 13.73 16.31 -20.86
N GLY A 4 12.79 15.54 -21.41
CA GLY A 4 13.06 14.47 -22.37
C GLY A 4 13.60 14.92 -23.73
N ALA A 5 13.59 16.22 -24.03
CA ALA A 5 14.19 16.76 -25.24
C ALA A 5 15.66 17.17 -25.05
N LYS A 6 16.19 17.14 -23.82
CA LYS A 6 17.57 17.50 -23.49
C LYS A 6 18.45 16.26 -23.36
N ARG A 7 19.71 16.40 -23.75
CA ARG A 7 20.73 15.40 -23.45
C ARG A 7 21.02 15.40 -21.95
N LEU A 8 21.45 14.26 -21.41
CA LEU A 8 21.67 14.09 -19.97
C LEU A 8 22.60 15.17 -19.37
N GLY A 9 23.70 15.48 -20.03
CA GLY A 9 24.66 16.51 -19.59
C GLY A 9 24.17 17.95 -19.70
N GLU A 10 23.07 18.21 -20.42
CA GLU A 10 22.44 19.53 -20.58
C GLU A 10 21.36 19.81 -19.52
N ILE A 11 20.96 18.78 -18.78
CA ILE A 11 19.94 18.94 -17.73
C ILE A 11 20.59 19.59 -16.51
N SER A 12 20.17 20.82 -16.24
CA SER A 12 20.66 21.58 -15.10
C SER A 12 19.74 21.44 -13.88
N ARG A 13 20.26 21.81 -12.70
CA ARG A 13 19.46 21.96 -11.49
C ARG A 13 18.30 22.94 -11.68
N ALA A 14 18.51 24.02 -12.44
CA ALA A 14 17.47 25.01 -12.74
C ALA A 14 16.32 24.40 -13.52
N ASP A 15 16.60 23.52 -14.48
CA ASP A 15 15.56 22.80 -15.23
C ASP A 15 14.72 21.90 -14.31
N LEU A 16 15.34 21.21 -13.36
CA LEU A 16 14.62 20.35 -12.39
C LEU A 16 13.76 21.18 -11.43
N LEU A 17 14.23 22.35 -10.99
CA LEU A 17 13.44 23.27 -10.18
C LEU A 17 12.27 23.87 -10.96
N ALA A 18 12.48 24.25 -12.21
CA ALA A 18 11.42 24.72 -13.11
C ALA A 18 10.37 23.61 -13.35
N PHE A 19 10.81 22.37 -13.60
CA PHE A 19 9.91 21.23 -13.70
C PHE A 19 9.10 21.03 -12.43
N ARG A 20 9.74 21.09 -11.25
CA ARG A 20 9.04 20.99 -9.96
C ARG A 20 7.99 22.09 -9.80
N ALA A 21 8.31 23.33 -10.18
CA ALA A 21 7.37 24.45 -10.14
C ALA A 21 6.20 24.28 -11.13
N GLU A 22 6.45 23.70 -12.30
CA GLU A 22 5.40 23.38 -13.29
C GLU A 22 4.44 22.30 -12.75
N ILE A 23 4.97 21.17 -12.25
CA ILE A 23 4.11 20.10 -11.73
C ILE A 23 3.33 20.53 -10.49
N SER A 24 3.84 21.47 -9.69
CA SER A 24 3.12 21.97 -8.51
C SER A 24 1.84 22.74 -8.87
N LYS A 25 1.72 23.23 -10.11
CA LYS A 25 0.53 23.92 -10.62
C LYS A 25 -0.50 22.97 -11.24
N ARG A 26 -0.15 21.68 -11.44
CA ARG A 26 -1.06 20.70 -12.05
C ARG A 26 -2.18 20.34 -11.09
N ALA A 27 -3.35 20.10 -11.66
CA ALA A 27 -4.50 19.62 -10.89
C ALA A 27 -4.20 18.28 -10.20
N GLY A 28 -4.55 18.20 -8.92
CA GLY A 28 -4.52 17.00 -8.12
C GLY A 28 -5.87 16.26 -8.16
N HIS A 29 -5.89 15.04 -7.69
CA HIS A 29 -7.13 14.30 -7.51
C HIS A 29 -7.94 14.98 -6.39
N GLY A 30 -9.20 15.35 -6.67
CA GLY A 30 -10.07 16.03 -5.69
C GLY A 30 -10.11 17.55 -5.76
N GLY A 31 -9.71 18.19 -6.89
CA GLY A 31 -10.01 19.59 -7.19
C GLY A 31 -8.99 20.64 -6.73
N GLY A 32 -7.86 20.22 -6.17
CA GLY A 32 -6.74 21.11 -5.79
C GLY A 32 -5.51 20.91 -6.66
N THR A 33 -4.39 21.51 -6.28
CA THR A 33 -3.07 21.24 -6.88
C THR A 33 -2.46 19.96 -6.32
N LEU A 34 -1.42 19.42 -6.98
CA LEU A 34 -0.70 18.23 -6.50
C LEU A 34 -0.11 18.49 -5.10
N SER A 35 -0.30 17.53 -4.21
CA SER A 35 0.29 17.59 -2.86
C SER A 35 1.82 17.51 -2.89
N ASN A 36 2.48 18.13 -1.89
CA ASN A 36 3.94 18.07 -1.74
C ASN A 36 4.45 16.61 -1.68
N LYS A 37 3.67 15.70 -1.09
CA LYS A 37 3.98 14.26 -1.05
C LYS A 37 4.05 13.67 -2.47
N ARG A 38 3.09 14.01 -3.33
CA ARG A 38 3.06 13.53 -4.72
C ARG A 38 4.18 14.15 -5.55
N ILE A 39 4.41 15.46 -5.40
CA ILE A 39 5.51 16.16 -6.08
C ILE A 39 6.85 15.54 -5.69
N ASN A 40 7.10 15.33 -4.40
CA ASN A 40 8.32 14.68 -3.91
C ASN A 40 8.50 13.27 -4.49
N LYS A 41 7.42 12.48 -4.62
CA LYS A 41 7.48 11.15 -5.23
C LYS A 41 7.90 11.21 -6.70
N ILE A 42 7.32 12.16 -7.47
CA ILE A 42 7.69 12.37 -8.88
C ILE A 42 9.17 12.80 -8.99
N MET A 43 9.59 13.76 -8.16
CA MET A 43 10.98 14.23 -8.13
C MET A 43 11.97 13.15 -7.71
N SER A 44 11.59 12.27 -6.79
CA SER A 44 12.42 11.13 -6.35
C SER A 44 12.64 10.13 -7.48
N ILE A 45 11.59 9.79 -8.25
CA ILE A 45 11.71 8.89 -9.40
C ILE A 45 12.61 9.51 -10.46
N LEU A 46 12.40 10.79 -10.77
CA LEU A 46 13.24 11.53 -11.73
C LEU A 46 14.70 11.56 -11.26
N ALA A 47 14.95 11.83 -9.97
CA ALA A 47 16.30 11.82 -9.40
C ALA A 47 16.96 10.44 -9.51
N SER A 48 16.24 9.35 -9.27
CA SER A 48 16.79 8.00 -9.41
C SER A 48 17.25 7.71 -10.84
N VAL A 49 16.44 8.09 -11.85
CA VAL A 49 16.77 7.92 -13.27
C VAL A 49 18.00 8.76 -13.65
N LEU A 50 18.02 10.03 -13.21
CA LEU A 50 19.13 10.92 -13.50
C LEU A 50 20.43 10.48 -12.81
N ASN A 51 20.36 10.02 -11.56
CA ASN A 51 21.53 9.54 -10.84
C ASN A 51 22.13 8.33 -11.55
N GLU A 52 21.31 7.33 -11.90
CA GLU A 52 21.78 6.14 -12.63
C GLU A 52 22.41 6.51 -13.98
N GLY A 53 21.77 7.39 -14.76
CA GLY A 53 22.33 7.83 -16.02
C GLY A 53 23.64 8.62 -15.85
N CYS A 54 23.71 9.50 -14.86
CA CYS A 54 24.91 10.31 -14.59
C CYS A 54 26.08 9.42 -14.08
N ASP A 55 25.80 8.44 -13.23
CA ASP A 55 26.83 7.51 -12.73
C ASP A 55 27.46 6.69 -13.86
N ARG A 56 26.66 6.21 -14.82
CA ARG A 56 27.15 5.47 -15.99
C ARG A 56 28.07 6.30 -16.90
N HIS A 57 27.92 7.61 -16.89
CA HIS A 57 28.68 8.52 -17.76
C HIS A 57 29.70 9.37 -17.01
N GLY A 58 29.92 9.15 -15.72
CA GLY A 58 30.85 9.93 -14.90
C GLY A 58 30.45 11.40 -14.73
N ILE A 59 29.16 11.72 -14.85
CA ILE A 59 28.62 13.08 -14.77
C ILE A 59 28.02 13.32 -13.38
N THR A 60 28.27 14.50 -12.80
CA THR A 60 27.61 14.85 -11.53
C THR A 60 26.11 15.09 -11.73
N SER A 61 25.29 14.35 -11.00
CA SER A 61 23.84 14.47 -11.13
C SER A 61 23.30 15.84 -10.66
N PRO A 62 22.47 16.52 -11.48
CA PRO A 62 21.90 17.81 -11.14
C PRO A 62 20.83 17.73 -10.03
N SER A 63 20.38 16.51 -9.68
CA SER A 63 19.38 16.28 -8.62
C SER A 63 19.95 16.30 -7.21
N ARG A 64 21.28 16.13 -7.06
CA ARG A 64 21.98 15.87 -5.79
C ARG A 64 21.69 16.91 -4.68
N MET A 65 21.45 18.17 -5.04
CA MET A 65 21.25 19.27 -4.09
C MET A 65 19.77 19.74 -3.99
N ILE A 66 18.82 18.98 -4.55
CA ILE A 66 17.42 19.35 -4.52
C ILE A 66 16.76 18.75 -3.28
N LYS A 67 16.48 19.61 -2.30
CA LYS A 67 15.75 19.19 -1.10
C LYS A 67 14.28 18.93 -1.40
N PRO A 68 13.67 17.90 -0.80
CA PRO A 68 12.24 17.66 -0.93
C PRO A 68 11.42 18.79 -0.30
N LEU A 69 10.19 18.97 -0.79
CA LEU A 69 9.23 19.91 -0.23
C LEU A 69 8.77 19.43 1.14
N LYS A 70 8.60 20.36 2.07
CA LYS A 70 8.08 20.05 3.42
C LYS A 70 6.68 19.46 3.29
N GLN A 71 6.46 18.32 3.94
CA GLN A 71 5.16 17.66 4.00
C GLN A 71 4.45 18.05 5.29
N LYS A 72 3.15 18.37 5.19
CA LYS A 72 2.31 18.47 6.39
C LYS A 72 2.10 17.05 6.93
N ARG A 73 2.32 16.86 8.21
CA ARG A 73 1.89 15.63 8.90
C ARG A 73 0.37 15.62 8.91
N THR A 74 -0.24 14.56 8.44
CA THR A 74 -1.66 14.32 8.61
C THR A 74 -1.83 13.58 9.92
N GLU A 75 -2.64 14.11 10.81
CA GLU A 75 -3.07 13.36 11.98
C GLU A 75 -3.96 12.22 11.52
N VAL A 76 -3.67 11.04 12.03
CA VAL A 76 -4.47 9.83 11.76
C VAL A 76 -5.29 9.56 13.00
N PHE A 77 -6.60 9.60 12.86
CA PHE A 77 -7.55 9.23 13.91
C PHE A 77 -8.00 7.80 13.61
N PRO A 78 -7.47 6.80 14.33
CA PRO A 78 -7.94 5.43 14.19
C PRO A 78 -9.38 5.33 14.67
N PHE A 79 -10.15 4.42 14.09
CA PHE A 79 -11.50 4.12 14.56
C PHE A 79 -11.46 3.61 16.00
N THR A 80 -12.41 4.06 16.80
CA THR A 80 -12.71 3.48 18.11
C THR A 80 -13.31 2.09 17.95
N PHE A 81 -13.32 1.31 19.02
CA PHE A 81 -13.91 -0.03 18.99
C PHE A 81 -15.41 -0.02 18.67
N ASP A 82 -16.13 1.00 19.19
CA ASP A 82 -17.56 1.18 18.92
C ASP A 82 -17.83 1.52 17.45
N GLU A 83 -16.99 2.37 16.85
CA GLU A 83 -17.08 2.69 15.43
C GLU A 83 -16.79 1.47 14.55
N VAL A 84 -15.81 0.64 14.93
CA VAL A 84 -15.53 -0.64 14.22
C VAL A 84 -16.73 -1.57 14.28
N ASN A 85 -17.35 -1.75 15.46
CA ASN A 85 -18.54 -2.57 15.60
C ASN A 85 -19.71 -2.02 14.76
N LEU A 86 -19.93 -0.72 14.77
CA LEU A 86 -20.96 -0.08 13.97
C LEU A 86 -20.72 -0.31 12.47
N ILE A 87 -19.49 -0.21 12.00
CA ILE A 87 -19.12 -0.49 10.59
C ILE A 87 -19.45 -1.94 10.24
N ILE A 88 -19.05 -2.89 11.09
CA ILE A 88 -19.30 -4.33 10.89
C ILE A 88 -20.80 -4.62 10.85
N ASP A 89 -21.59 -3.96 11.68
CA ASP A 89 -23.03 -4.15 11.71
C ASP A 89 -23.76 -3.59 10.48
N LYS A 90 -23.28 -2.47 9.95
CA LYS A 90 -23.93 -1.76 8.83
C LYS A 90 -23.45 -2.20 7.46
N VAL A 91 -22.31 -2.89 7.38
CA VAL A 91 -21.81 -3.38 6.09
C VAL A 91 -22.72 -4.46 5.50
N ARG A 92 -22.68 -4.62 4.19
CA ARG A 92 -23.33 -5.73 3.47
C ARG A 92 -22.94 -7.07 4.12
N LYS A 93 -23.89 -7.99 4.21
CA LYS A 93 -23.70 -9.27 4.92
C LYS A 93 -22.54 -10.10 4.37
N ASP A 94 -22.36 -10.11 3.05
CA ASP A 94 -21.27 -10.84 2.37
C ASP A 94 -19.87 -10.29 2.67
N TYR A 95 -19.75 -9.01 3.05
CA TYR A 95 -18.49 -8.39 3.46
C TYR A 95 -18.24 -8.40 4.97
N ARG A 96 -19.22 -8.80 5.78
CA ARG A 96 -19.15 -8.71 7.23
C ARG A 96 -17.98 -9.53 7.79
N ASN A 97 -17.86 -10.79 7.42
CA ASN A 97 -16.80 -11.67 7.91
C ASN A 97 -15.41 -11.20 7.48
N TYR A 98 -15.28 -10.72 6.25
CA TYR A 98 -14.04 -10.13 5.74
C TYR A 98 -13.62 -8.88 6.52
N LEU A 99 -14.54 -7.94 6.77
CA LEU A 99 -14.23 -6.72 7.52
C LEU A 99 -13.96 -7.03 9.00
N THR A 100 -14.67 -7.98 9.60
CA THR A 100 -14.41 -8.44 10.97
C THR A 100 -12.98 -8.97 11.09
N LEU A 101 -12.57 -9.86 10.17
CA LEU A 101 -11.20 -10.33 10.11
C LEU A 101 -10.21 -9.16 10.03
N ARG A 102 -10.35 -8.29 9.03
CA ARG A 102 -9.39 -7.22 8.78
C ARG A 102 -9.26 -6.21 9.92
N MET A 103 -10.40 -5.77 10.46
CA MET A 103 -10.40 -4.72 11.50
C MET A 103 -9.92 -5.23 12.85
N LEU A 104 -10.19 -6.50 13.17
CA LEU A 104 -9.90 -7.05 14.50
C LEU A 104 -8.61 -7.89 14.56
N SER A 105 -8.02 -8.25 13.42
CA SER A 105 -6.74 -8.99 13.39
C SER A 105 -5.54 -8.12 13.00
N GLY A 106 -5.76 -6.90 12.50
CA GLY A 106 -4.69 -6.02 12.02
C GLY A 106 -4.01 -6.51 10.72
N LEU A 107 -4.64 -7.39 9.97
CA LEU A 107 -4.16 -7.84 8.67
C LEU A 107 -4.18 -6.70 7.63
N ARG A 108 -3.11 -6.62 6.82
CA ARG A 108 -3.12 -5.75 5.65
C ARG A 108 -4.13 -6.29 4.62
N THR A 109 -4.63 -5.41 3.74
CA THR A 109 -5.57 -5.81 2.67
C THR A 109 -5.06 -7.01 1.89
N GLY A 110 -3.85 -6.94 1.34
CA GLY A 110 -3.30 -8.06 0.56
C GLY A 110 -3.05 -9.33 1.37
N GLU A 111 -2.81 -9.25 2.68
CA GLU A 111 -2.69 -10.43 3.56
C GLU A 111 -4.07 -11.09 3.77
N ALA A 112 -5.12 -10.31 3.95
CA ALA A 112 -6.48 -10.83 4.08
C ALA A 112 -7.00 -11.41 2.74
N ASP A 113 -6.70 -10.73 1.62
CA ASP A 113 -7.07 -11.19 0.27
C ASP A 113 -6.30 -12.45 -0.13
N GLY A 114 -5.06 -12.61 0.36
CA GLY A 114 -4.21 -13.77 0.13
C GLY A 114 -4.34 -14.89 1.15
N LEU A 115 -5.28 -14.81 2.09
CA LEU A 115 -5.46 -15.80 3.14
C LEU A 115 -6.09 -17.08 2.58
N GLN A 116 -5.49 -18.22 2.89
CA GLN A 116 -6.00 -19.54 2.52
C GLN A 116 -6.56 -20.28 3.75
N TRP A 117 -7.49 -21.20 3.51
CA TRP A 117 -8.07 -22.01 4.60
C TRP A 117 -7.03 -22.82 5.37
N ASP A 118 -5.97 -23.28 4.71
CA ASP A 118 -4.89 -24.03 5.34
C ASP A 118 -3.96 -23.17 6.22
N ASP A 119 -4.13 -21.84 6.18
CA ASP A 119 -3.43 -20.91 7.05
C ASP A 119 -4.17 -20.69 8.38
N ILE A 120 -5.36 -21.26 8.55
CA ILE A 120 -6.20 -21.04 9.72
C ILE A 120 -6.14 -22.28 10.63
N ASP A 121 -5.48 -22.13 11.76
CA ASP A 121 -5.45 -23.14 12.82
C ASP A 121 -6.56 -22.83 13.86
N PHE A 122 -7.71 -23.47 13.68
CA PHE A 122 -8.83 -23.30 14.61
C PHE A 122 -8.56 -23.94 15.98
N GLU A 123 -7.72 -24.97 16.08
CA GLU A 123 -7.42 -25.62 17.36
C GLU A 123 -6.57 -24.72 18.23
N ARG A 124 -5.49 -24.19 17.67
CA ARG A 124 -4.59 -23.27 18.37
C ARG A 124 -5.09 -21.83 18.40
N GLY A 125 -6.10 -21.49 17.61
CA GLY A 125 -6.59 -20.12 17.48
C GLY A 125 -5.59 -19.18 16.82
N LEU A 126 -4.89 -19.62 15.79
CA LEU A 126 -3.84 -18.88 15.10
C LEU A 126 -4.13 -18.75 13.61
N ILE A 127 -3.73 -17.64 13.03
CA ILE A 127 -3.72 -17.38 11.59
C ILE A 127 -2.27 -17.22 11.16
N ARG A 128 -1.83 -18.03 10.21
CA ARG A 128 -0.49 -17.96 9.61
C ARG A 128 -0.49 -16.97 8.44
N ILE A 129 0.37 -15.97 8.48
CA ILE A 129 0.53 -14.97 7.43
C ILE A 129 1.83 -15.23 6.69
N GLU A 130 1.74 -15.69 5.43
CA GLU A 130 2.89 -15.99 4.59
C GLU A 130 2.78 -15.39 3.19
N ARG A 131 1.57 -15.00 2.77
CA ARG A 131 1.28 -14.56 1.41
C ARG A 131 0.59 -13.21 1.39
N THR A 132 0.63 -12.60 0.23
CA THR A 132 -0.14 -11.40 -0.07
C THR A 132 -0.68 -11.52 -1.48
N HIS A 133 -1.95 -11.16 -1.66
CA HIS A 133 -2.58 -11.04 -2.96
C HIS A 133 -2.66 -9.57 -3.35
N SER A 134 -2.33 -9.25 -4.60
CA SER A 134 -2.44 -7.90 -5.13
C SER A 134 -2.93 -7.94 -6.57
N ARG A 135 -3.30 -6.79 -7.13
CA ARG A 135 -3.70 -6.68 -8.54
C ARG A 135 -2.61 -7.13 -9.52
N ASP A 136 -1.37 -7.11 -9.09
CA ASP A 136 -0.20 -7.52 -9.89
C ASP A 136 0.09 -9.03 -9.75
N GLY A 137 -0.75 -9.77 -9.02
CA GLY A 137 -0.66 -11.21 -8.78
C GLY A 137 -0.34 -11.58 -7.34
N ASP A 138 -0.24 -12.89 -7.14
CA ASP A 138 0.15 -13.49 -5.86
C ASP A 138 1.65 -13.31 -5.63
N GLY A 139 2.01 -12.95 -4.42
CA GLY A 139 3.39 -12.82 -4.01
C GLY A 139 3.62 -13.34 -2.59
N GLU A 140 4.83 -13.77 -2.32
CA GLU A 140 5.27 -13.92 -0.95
C GLU A 140 5.28 -12.55 -0.25
N THR A 141 5.13 -12.54 1.06
CA THR A 141 5.28 -11.30 1.83
C THR A 141 6.64 -10.67 1.53
N LYS A 142 6.67 -9.37 1.24
CA LYS A 142 7.84 -8.60 0.71
C LYS A 142 9.13 -8.72 1.52
N THR A 143 9.10 -9.29 2.71
CA THR A 143 10.27 -9.50 3.59
C THR A 143 10.06 -10.77 4.42
N GLU A 144 11.12 -11.50 4.71
CA GLU A 144 11.09 -12.67 5.63
C GLU A 144 10.48 -12.32 7.00
N GLY A 145 10.68 -11.10 7.50
CA GLY A 145 10.08 -10.62 8.74
C GLY A 145 8.55 -10.38 8.68
N SER A 146 7.91 -10.57 7.52
CA SER A 146 6.46 -10.45 7.38
C SER A 146 5.73 -11.78 7.63
N ARG A 147 6.44 -12.91 7.68
CA ARG A 147 5.87 -14.19 8.09
C ARG A 147 5.63 -14.17 9.59
N ARG A 148 4.38 -14.37 9.99
CA ARG A 148 4.00 -14.32 11.41
C ARG A 148 2.72 -15.09 11.66
N PHE A 149 2.50 -15.42 12.94
CA PHE A 149 1.22 -15.91 13.42
C PHE A 149 0.46 -14.77 14.09
N VAL A 150 -0.83 -14.68 13.81
CA VAL A 150 -1.75 -13.72 14.40
C VAL A 150 -2.78 -14.48 15.22
N PRO A 151 -2.92 -14.20 16.54
CA PRO A 151 -3.93 -14.86 17.35
C PRO A 151 -5.34 -14.44 16.93
N MET A 152 -6.25 -15.39 16.88
CA MET A 152 -7.66 -15.14 16.60
C MET A 152 -8.36 -14.68 17.89
N VAL A 153 -8.82 -13.42 17.93
CA VAL A 153 -9.77 -13.01 18.95
C VAL A 153 -11.13 -13.68 18.70
N HIS A 154 -11.96 -13.79 19.74
CA HIS A 154 -13.24 -14.50 19.67
C HIS A 154 -14.11 -14.09 18.46
N ALA A 155 -14.25 -12.80 18.20
CA ALA A 155 -15.04 -12.30 17.08
C ALA A 155 -14.49 -12.72 15.71
N VAL A 156 -13.15 -12.75 15.54
CA VAL A 156 -12.50 -13.23 14.31
C VAL A 156 -12.74 -14.71 14.12
N ARG A 157 -12.61 -15.49 15.19
CA ARG A 157 -12.90 -16.94 15.16
C ARG A 157 -14.34 -17.21 14.77
N ALA A 158 -15.30 -16.49 15.36
CA ALA A 158 -16.72 -16.61 15.04
C ALA A 158 -16.99 -16.26 13.57
N ALA A 159 -16.42 -15.16 13.06
CA ALA A 159 -16.56 -14.75 11.67
C ALA A 159 -16.01 -15.78 10.68
N LEU A 160 -14.83 -16.36 10.97
CA LEU A 160 -14.25 -17.40 10.11
C LEU A 160 -15.04 -18.69 10.16
N THR A 161 -15.59 -19.06 11.33
CA THR A 161 -16.48 -20.22 11.48
C THR A 161 -17.78 -20.04 10.71
N ASP A 162 -18.39 -18.86 10.79
CA ASP A 162 -19.59 -18.49 10.01
C ASP A 162 -19.33 -18.49 8.49
N HIS A 163 -18.08 -18.22 8.09
CA HIS A 163 -17.67 -18.22 6.69
C HIS A 163 -17.32 -19.61 6.14
N LEU A 164 -17.11 -20.64 7.00
CA LEU A 164 -16.76 -22.00 6.57
C LEU A 164 -17.69 -22.60 5.51
N PRO A 165 -19.05 -22.44 5.60
CA PRO A 165 -19.95 -23.00 4.61
C PRO A 165 -19.74 -22.46 3.18
N THR A 166 -19.05 -21.33 3.01
CA THR A 166 -18.75 -20.74 1.69
C THR A 166 -17.47 -21.34 1.07
N ARG A 167 -16.75 -22.21 1.80
CA ARG A 167 -15.51 -22.83 1.31
C ARG A 167 -15.78 -23.65 0.04
N CYS A 168 -15.12 -23.25 -1.05
CA CYS A 168 -15.14 -23.99 -2.31
C CYS A 168 -14.04 -25.07 -2.32
N LYS A 169 -14.32 -26.25 -2.91
CA LYS A 169 -13.34 -27.35 -3.01
C LYS A 169 -12.15 -27.01 -3.91
N ASP A 170 -12.40 -26.20 -4.95
CA ASP A 170 -11.42 -25.87 -5.97
C ASP A 170 -10.76 -24.48 -5.74
N CYS A 171 -11.09 -23.82 -4.63
CA CYS A 171 -10.58 -22.52 -4.29
C CYS A 171 -9.94 -22.52 -2.89
N PRO A 172 -8.63 -22.34 -2.76
CA PRO A 172 -7.98 -22.36 -1.47
C PRO A 172 -8.24 -21.09 -0.63
N TRP A 173 -8.64 -19.99 -1.27
CA TRP A 173 -8.80 -18.70 -0.64
C TRP A 173 -9.98 -18.65 0.32
N VAL A 174 -9.80 -17.98 1.46
CA VAL A 174 -10.88 -17.76 2.43
C VAL A 174 -11.91 -16.80 1.87
N PHE A 175 -11.45 -15.70 1.27
CA PHE A 175 -12.31 -14.71 0.64
C PHE A 175 -12.01 -14.64 -0.86
N HIS A 176 -13.01 -14.93 -1.66
CA HIS A 176 -12.96 -14.86 -3.12
C HIS A 176 -14.23 -14.18 -3.65
N SER A 177 -14.13 -13.50 -4.76
CA SER A 177 -15.24 -12.88 -5.48
C SER A 177 -15.79 -13.81 -6.56
#